data_40ea5418e6f72b13424de188707a75cc
#
_entry.id   40ea5418e6f72b13424de188707a75cc
#
_cell.length_a   1.000
_cell.length_b   1.000
_cell.length_c   1.000
_cell.angle_alpha   90.00
_cell.angle_beta   90.00
_cell.angle_gamma   90.00
#
_symmetry.space_group_name_H-M   'P 1'
#
loop_
_entity.id
_entity.type
_entity.pdbx_description
1 polymer ?
#
loop_
_entity_poly.entity_id
_entity_poly.type
_entity_poly.pdbx_seq_one_letter_code
_entity_poly.pdbx_strand_id
1 'polypeptide(L)'
;QQRSSAASDVYKRQISFFAKKNGGIASTIIGAEPETARDATDSFYSKTHVTDYKPMTIADGLRATLGVKNFEIILKNVDEFITATESEIIEAMKIIWSRLKVIVEPSAAVPLAVILSKPEYFKNERVGVILSGGNLDLEDLPW
;
A
#
# COMPACT_ATOMS: atom_id res chain seq x y z
N GLN A 1 17.19 -11.97 -2.14
CA GLN A 1 15.74 -11.70 -2.37
C GLN A 1 15.08 -10.78 -1.32
N GLN A 2 15.78 -10.39 -0.25
CA GLN A 2 15.25 -9.46 0.78
C GLN A 2 15.43 -7.96 0.45
N ARG A 3 15.87 -7.60 -0.77
CA ARG A 3 16.19 -6.21 -1.11
C ARG A 3 15.04 -5.38 -1.67
N SER A 4 13.93 -5.96 -2.10
CA SER A 4 12.80 -5.21 -2.68
C SER A 4 11.92 -4.55 -1.60
N SER A 5 11.70 -5.20 -0.46
CA SER A 5 10.89 -4.66 0.63
C SER A 5 11.50 -3.41 1.29
N ALA A 6 12.83 -3.39 1.46
CA ALA A 6 13.54 -2.24 2.04
C ALA A 6 13.44 -0.98 1.17
N ALA A 7 13.45 -1.12 -0.15
CA ALA A 7 13.31 0.02 -1.06
C ALA A 7 11.89 0.61 -1.02
N SER A 8 10.84 -0.22 -1.04
CA SER A 8 9.45 0.25 -0.97
C SER A 8 9.16 0.96 0.36
N ASP A 9 9.70 0.47 1.47
CA ASP A 9 9.58 1.08 2.79
C ASP A 9 10.27 2.45 2.88
N VAL A 10 11.40 2.62 2.19
CA VAL A 10 12.11 3.92 2.14
C VAL A 10 11.26 4.95 1.39
N TYR A 11 10.64 4.59 0.27
CA TYR A 11 9.80 5.52 -0.49
C TYR A 11 8.53 5.90 0.27
N LYS A 12 7.84 4.98 0.91
CA LYS A 12 6.66 5.25 1.75
C LYS A 12 6.99 6.22 2.88
N ARG A 13 8.15 6.07 3.53
CA ARG A 13 8.66 7.00 4.56
C ARG A 13 8.90 8.40 4.03
N GLN A 14 9.56 8.51 2.88
CA GLN A 14 9.89 9.81 2.28
C GLN A 14 8.63 10.57 1.91
N ILE A 15 7.65 9.92 1.32
CA ILE A 15 6.42 10.56 0.85
C ILE A 15 5.58 11.07 2.01
N SER A 16 5.35 10.28 3.05
CA SER A 16 4.59 10.74 4.23
C SER A 16 5.29 11.90 4.95
N PHE A 17 6.62 11.88 5.01
CA PHE A 17 7.40 12.96 5.60
C PHE A 17 7.34 14.26 4.76
N PHE A 18 7.47 14.16 3.44
CA PHE A 18 7.41 15.32 2.55
C PHE A 18 6.02 15.92 2.45
N ALA A 19 4.97 15.11 2.38
CA ALA A 19 3.60 15.59 2.31
C ALA A 19 3.21 16.42 3.54
N LYS A 20 3.65 16.04 4.73
CA LYS A 20 3.36 16.79 5.97
C LYS A 20 4.33 17.95 6.24
N LYS A 21 5.59 17.85 5.82
CA LYS A 21 6.62 18.85 6.14
C LYS A 21 6.59 20.09 5.24
N ASN A 22 6.22 19.96 3.99
CA ASN A 22 6.20 21.09 3.03
C ASN A 22 4.89 21.89 3.05
N GLY A 23 4.16 21.84 4.10
CA GLY A 23 3.17 22.63 4.72
C GLY A 23 2.52 23.78 3.94
N GLY A 24 1.61 23.51 3.12
CA GLY A 24 0.66 24.47 2.58
C GLY A 24 -0.68 23.83 2.24
N ILE A 25 -0.67 22.53 2.06
CA ILE A 25 -1.89 21.76 1.78
C ILE A 25 -1.94 20.63 2.83
N ALA A 26 -2.96 20.66 3.68
CA ALA A 26 -3.25 19.57 4.60
C ALA A 26 -3.65 18.33 3.76
N SER A 27 -2.70 17.44 3.53
CA SER A 27 -2.95 16.19 2.82
C SER A 27 -3.21 15.08 3.83
N THR A 28 -4.28 14.32 3.63
CA THR A 28 -4.55 13.08 4.36
C THR A 28 -3.66 11.97 3.79
N ILE A 29 -2.90 11.31 4.63
CA ILE A 29 -2.03 10.19 4.27
C ILE A 29 -2.72 8.90 4.63
N ILE A 30 -3.08 8.12 3.62
CA ILE A 30 -3.77 6.82 3.79
C ILE A 30 -2.80 5.69 3.47
N GLY A 31 -2.60 4.79 4.41
CA GLY A 31 -1.92 3.52 4.19
C GLY A 31 -2.88 2.51 3.55
N ALA A 32 -2.39 1.72 2.61
CA ALA A 32 -3.15 0.70 1.92
C ALA A 32 -2.45 -0.65 2.04
N GLU A 33 -3.16 -1.69 2.49
CA GLU A 33 -2.65 -3.05 2.64
C GLU A 33 -3.65 -4.10 2.14
N PRO A 34 -3.18 -5.31 1.76
CA PRO A 34 -4.06 -6.45 1.58
C PRO A 34 -4.71 -6.85 2.90
N GLU A 35 -5.97 -7.28 2.86
CA GLU A 35 -6.68 -7.77 4.05
C GLU A 35 -5.97 -8.97 4.71
N THR A 36 -5.32 -9.79 3.89
CA THR A 36 -4.58 -10.99 4.28
C THR A 36 -3.12 -10.74 4.64
N ALA A 37 -2.66 -9.46 4.59
CA ALA A 37 -1.31 -9.02 4.95
C ALA A 37 -1.36 -7.59 5.53
N ARG A 38 -2.03 -7.43 6.68
CA ARG A 38 -2.39 -6.14 7.28
C ARG A 38 -1.67 -5.84 8.60
N ASP A 39 -0.44 -6.28 8.74
CA ASP A 39 0.33 -6.09 9.97
C ASP A 39 0.59 -4.62 10.33
N ALA A 40 0.77 -3.74 9.34
CA ALA A 40 0.88 -2.31 9.59
C ALA A 40 -0.46 -1.69 10.01
N THR A 41 -1.58 -2.12 9.43
CA THR A 41 -2.93 -1.73 9.85
C THR A 41 -3.18 -2.12 11.31
N ASP A 42 -2.95 -3.39 11.64
CA ASP A 42 -3.15 -3.89 13.00
C ASP A 42 -2.22 -3.21 14.00
N SER A 43 -0.96 -2.97 13.62
CA SER A 43 0.01 -2.21 14.42
C SER A 43 -0.43 -0.75 14.63
N PHE A 44 -0.94 -0.11 13.59
CA PHE A 44 -1.37 1.30 13.64
C PHE A 44 -2.56 1.50 14.57
N TYR A 45 -3.59 0.68 14.46
CA TYR A 45 -4.80 0.84 15.28
C TYR A 45 -4.62 0.35 16.72
N SER A 46 -3.86 -0.73 16.93
CA SER A 46 -3.54 -1.20 18.29
C SER A 46 -2.49 -0.35 19.01
N LYS A 47 -1.75 0.50 18.30
CA LYS A 47 -0.59 1.24 18.79
C LYS A 47 0.53 0.33 19.31
N THR A 48 0.51 -0.94 18.92
CA THR A 48 1.48 -1.95 19.31
C THR A 48 2.07 -2.58 18.05
N HIS A 49 3.39 -2.70 17.98
CA HIS A 49 4.07 -3.28 16.83
C HIS A 49 3.78 -4.79 16.72
N VAL A 50 2.99 -5.19 15.73
CA VAL A 50 2.65 -6.58 15.45
C VAL A 50 3.76 -7.24 14.65
N THR A 51 4.37 -8.31 15.19
CA THR A 51 5.50 -9.02 14.57
C THR A 51 5.20 -10.49 14.27
N ASP A 52 4.25 -11.09 14.98
CA ASP A 52 3.81 -12.47 14.73
C ASP A 52 2.67 -12.46 13.69
N TYR A 53 3.06 -12.54 12.43
CA TYR A 53 2.15 -12.43 11.30
C TYR A 53 2.50 -13.40 10.18
N LYS A 54 1.51 -14.08 9.64
CA LYS A 54 1.65 -15.01 8.50
C LYS A 54 0.86 -14.48 7.31
N PRO A 55 1.45 -13.63 6.49
CA PRO A 55 0.76 -13.04 5.35
C PRO A 55 0.44 -14.10 4.29
N MET A 56 -0.80 -14.07 3.79
CA MET A 56 -1.26 -14.91 2.68
C MET A 56 -1.84 -14.02 1.59
N THR A 57 -0.98 -13.35 0.83
CA THR A 57 -1.38 -12.42 -0.23
C THR A 57 -0.61 -12.66 -1.52
N ILE A 58 -1.23 -12.35 -2.67
CA ILE A 58 -0.55 -12.26 -3.97
C ILE A 58 0.43 -11.09 -4.03
N ALA A 59 0.25 -10.07 -3.18
CA ALA A 59 1.13 -8.93 -3.06
C ALA A 59 2.43 -9.31 -2.32
N ASP A 60 3.32 -10.02 -2.99
CA ASP A 60 4.55 -10.59 -2.41
C ASP A 60 5.47 -9.56 -1.77
N GLY A 61 5.53 -8.35 -2.32
CA GLY A 61 6.27 -7.21 -1.75
C GLY A 61 5.73 -6.74 -0.40
N LEU A 62 4.54 -7.20 0.03
CA LEU A 62 3.90 -6.87 1.30
C LEU A 62 3.85 -8.06 2.29
N ARG A 63 4.58 -9.14 2.01
CA ARG A 63 4.66 -10.30 2.91
C ARG A 63 5.63 -10.13 4.06
N ALA A 64 6.49 -9.11 4.03
CA ALA A 64 7.41 -8.81 5.12
C ALA A 64 6.73 -7.93 6.18
N THR A 65 6.89 -8.27 7.45
CA THR A 65 6.35 -7.47 8.56
C THR A 65 7.00 -6.09 8.63
N LEU A 66 6.23 -5.14 9.14
CA LEU A 66 6.65 -3.76 9.35
C LEU A 66 7.87 -3.67 10.27
N GLY A 67 8.91 -2.97 9.85
CA GLY A 67 10.09 -2.72 10.69
C GLY A 67 9.81 -1.72 11.82
N VAL A 68 10.47 -1.90 12.98
CA VAL A 68 10.27 -1.07 14.18
C VAL A 68 10.38 0.43 13.90
N LYS A 69 11.41 0.86 13.18
CA LYS A 69 11.61 2.28 12.83
C LYS A 69 10.51 2.82 11.90
N ASN A 70 10.00 1.97 11.01
CA ASN A 70 8.92 2.33 10.10
C ASN A 70 7.60 2.47 10.86
N PHE A 71 7.35 1.60 11.83
CA PHE A 71 6.18 1.68 12.71
C PHE A 71 6.10 3.03 13.44
N GLU A 72 7.19 3.50 14.04
CA GLU A 72 7.23 4.80 14.72
C GLU A 72 6.92 5.98 13.76
N ILE A 73 7.40 5.89 12.51
CA ILE A 73 7.16 6.93 11.50
C ILE A 73 5.72 6.90 11.01
N ILE A 74 5.17 5.71 10.80
CA ILE A 74 3.77 5.50 10.39
C ILE A 74 2.83 6.07 11.46
N LEU A 75 3.06 5.78 12.73
CA LEU A 75 2.24 6.31 13.83
C LEU A 75 2.19 7.85 13.86
N LYS A 76 3.25 8.51 13.40
CA LYS A 76 3.34 9.98 13.42
C LYS A 76 2.77 10.65 12.16
N ASN A 77 2.80 9.96 11.03
CA ASN A 77 2.60 10.61 9.74
C ASN A 77 1.45 10.04 8.91
N VAL A 78 0.97 8.86 9.21
CA VAL A 78 -0.19 8.27 8.55
C VAL A 78 -1.44 8.62 9.35
N ASP A 79 -2.50 8.98 8.66
CA ASP A 79 -3.75 9.38 9.27
C ASP A 79 -4.74 8.22 9.39
N GLU A 80 -4.69 7.29 8.43
CA GLU A 80 -5.60 6.15 8.36
C GLU A 80 -4.99 4.98 7.59
N PHE A 81 -5.48 3.77 7.84
CA PHE A 81 -5.22 2.58 7.03
C PHE A 81 -6.53 2.01 6.50
N ILE A 82 -6.53 1.61 5.23
CA ILE A 82 -7.65 0.92 4.58
C ILE A 82 -7.10 -0.33 3.90
N THR A 83 -7.81 -1.45 4.03
CA THR A 83 -7.42 -2.72 3.41
C THR A 83 -8.24 -3.03 2.17
N ALA A 84 -7.67 -3.83 1.27
CA ALA A 84 -8.32 -4.37 0.08
C ALA A 84 -8.23 -5.90 0.05
N THR A 85 -9.24 -6.54 -0.50
CA THR A 85 -9.24 -7.99 -0.73
C THR A 85 -8.34 -8.37 -1.91
N GLU A 86 -7.95 -9.65 -1.98
CA GLU A 86 -7.13 -10.16 -3.11
C GLU A 86 -7.83 -9.95 -4.46
N SER A 87 -9.15 -10.14 -4.51
CA SER A 87 -9.93 -9.93 -5.75
C SER A 87 -9.96 -8.46 -6.19
N GLU A 88 -10.07 -7.51 -5.26
CA GLU A 88 -10.01 -6.08 -5.54
C GLU A 88 -8.62 -5.68 -6.06
N ILE A 89 -7.55 -6.29 -5.52
CA ILE A 89 -6.17 -6.07 -5.97
C ILE A 89 -6.00 -6.54 -7.42
N ILE A 90 -6.50 -7.74 -7.75
CA ILE A 90 -6.46 -8.28 -9.11
C ILE A 90 -7.21 -7.36 -10.09
N GLU A 91 -8.41 -6.92 -9.74
CA GLU A 91 -9.19 -6.02 -10.59
C GLU A 91 -8.49 -4.65 -10.78
N ALA A 92 -7.94 -4.08 -9.72
CA ALA A 92 -7.16 -2.84 -9.82
C ALA A 92 -5.94 -3.01 -10.73
N MET A 93 -5.23 -4.12 -10.63
CA MET A 93 -4.09 -4.45 -11.48
C MET A 93 -4.49 -4.53 -12.97
N LYS A 94 -5.60 -5.23 -13.29
CA LYS A 94 -6.16 -5.29 -14.64
C LYS A 94 -6.52 -3.90 -15.18
N ILE A 95 -7.11 -3.04 -14.36
CA ILE A 95 -7.47 -1.67 -14.74
C ILE A 95 -6.21 -0.86 -15.06
N ILE A 96 -5.18 -0.91 -14.23
CA ILE A 96 -3.91 -0.23 -14.49
C ILE A 96 -3.32 -0.71 -15.83
N TRP A 97 -3.21 -2.02 -16.02
CA TRP A 97 -2.63 -2.58 -17.24
C TRP A 97 -3.44 -2.22 -18.48
N SER A 98 -4.77 -2.38 -18.43
CA SER A 98 -5.65 -2.18 -19.58
C SER A 98 -5.87 -0.70 -19.94
N ARG A 99 -5.94 0.20 -18.95
CA ARG A 99 -6.25 1.61 -19.13
C ARG A 99 -5.01 2.49 -19.23
N LEU A 100 -4.06 2.31 -18.31
CA LEU A 100 -2.84 3.12 -18.28
C LEU A 100 -1.71 2.53 -19.12
N LYS A 101 -1.81 1.26 -19.54
CA LYS A 101 -0.76 0.54 -20.28
C LYS A 101 0.58 0.49 -19.50
N VAL A 102 0.47 0.42 -18.17
CA VAL A 102 1.60 0.32 -17.25
C VAL A 102 1.58 -1.05 -16.60
N ILE A 103 2.71 -1.76 -16.67
CA ILE A 103 2.87 -3.04 -15.97
C ILE A 103 3.18 -2.74 -14.51
N VAL A 104 2.33 -3.24 -13.63
CA VAL A 104 2.51 -3.15 -12.17
C VAL A 104 2.39 -4.53 -11.54
N GLU A 105 3.12 -4.76 -10.47
CA GLU A 105 2.98 -5.92 -9.60
C GLU A 105 1.75 -5.79 -8.67
N PRO A 106 1.23 -6.89 -8.09
CA PRO A 106 0.08 -6.83 -7.19
C PRO A 106 0.26 -5.85 -6.03
N SER A 107 1.45 -5.79 -5.43
CA SER A 107 1.76 -4.86 -4.33
C SER A 107 1.57 -3.39 -4.71
N ALA A 108 1.87 -3.02 -5.96
CA ALA A 108 1.69 -1.66 -6.46
C ALA A 108 0.23 -1.33 -6.81
N ALA A 109 -0.62 -2.34 -7.01
CA ALA A 109 -2.03 -2.15 -7.32
C ALA A 109 -2.91 -1.94 -6.06
N VAL A 110 -2.43 -2.31 -4.88
CA VAL A 110 -3.19 -2.21 -3.60
C VAL A 110 -3.78 -0.82 -3.36
N PRO A 111 -3.06 0.31 -3.54
CA PRO A 111 -3.64 1.62 -3.32
C PRO A 111 -4.82 1.94 -4.24
N LEU A 112 -4.75 1.52 -5.51
CA LEU A 112 -5.88 1.70 -6.42
C LEU A 112 -7.05 0.79 -6.05
N ALA A 113 -6.80 -0.44 -5.59
CA ALA A 113 -7.84 -1.35 -5.11
C ALA A 113 -8.66 -0.73 -3.98
N VAL A 114 -7.98 -0.12 -2.99
CA VAL A 114 -8.62 0.61 -1.89
C VAL A 114 -9.50 1.75 -2.39
N ILE A 115 -9.04 2.53 -3.37
CA ILE A 115 -9.82 3.65 -3.92
C ILE A 115 -11.07 3.13 -4.64
N LEU A 116 -10.94 2.09 -5.44
CA LEU A 116 -12.06 1.52 -6.19
C LEU A 116 -13.09 0.84 -5.30
N SER A 117 -12.67 0.25 -4.18
CA SER A 117 -13.58 -0.41 -3.22
C SER A 117 -14.33 0.58 -2.32
N LYS A 118 -13.85 1.82 -2.21
CA LYS A 118 -14.45 2.86 -1.34
C LYS A 118 -14.77 4.15 -2.13
N PRO A 119 -15.53 4.10 -3.23
CA PRO A 119 -15.71 5.24 -4.13
C PRO A 119 -16.33 6.46 -3.44
N GLU A 120 -17.26 6.27 -2.51
CA GLU A 120 -17.89 7.38 -1.79
C GLU A 120 -16.94 8.08 -0.81
N TYR A 121 -15.96 7.35 -0.25
CA TYR A 121 -14.93 7.92 0.62
C TYR A 121 -14.00 8.88 -0.13
N PHE A 122 -13.66 8.56 -1.38
CA PHE A 122 -12.76 9.37 -2.23
C PHE A 122 -13.49 10.33 -3.16
N LYS A 123 -14.80 10.45 -3.04
CA LYS A 123 -15.63 11.29 -3.91
C LYS A 123 -15.27 12.75 -3.80
N ASN A 124 -15.02 13.38 -4.95
CA ASN A 124 -14.61 14.77 -5.08
C ASN A 124 -13.22 15.11 -4.51
N GLU A 125 -12.44 14.10 -4.10
CA GLU A 125 -11.08 14.29 -3.62
C GLU A 125 -10.06 14.23 -4.77
N ARG A 126 -8.92 14.90 -4.57
CA ARG A 126 -7.75 14.76 -5.43
C ARG A 126 -6.81 13.74 -4.80
N VAL A 127 -6.75 12.55 -5.37
CA VAL A 127 -5.99 11.45 -4.82
C VAL A 127 -4.71 11.20 -5.60
N GLY A 128 -3.57 11.28 -4.93
CA GLY A 128 -2.28 10.84 -5.46
C GLY A 128 -2.06 9.37 -5.15
N VAL A 129 -1.79 8.56 -6.16
CA VAL A 129 -1.50 7.12 -6.04
C VAL A 129 -0.06 6.84 -6.44
N ILE A 130 0.65 6.05 -5.63
CA ILE A 130 2.03 5.65 -5.92
C ILE A 130 2.02 4.22 -6.42
N LEU A 131 2.40 4.04 -7.68
CA LEU A 131 2.63 2.75 -8.30
C LEU A 131 4.11 2.40 -8.12
N SER A 132 4.43 1.57 -7.14
CA SER A 132 5.80 1.42 -6.61
C SER A 132 6.66 0.37 -7.32
N GLY A 133 6.09 -0.48 -8.17
CA GLY A 133 6.85 -1.53 -8.84
C GLY A 133 6.06 -2.33 -9.87
N GLY A 134 6.79 -3.10 -10.67
CA GLY A 134 6.27 -3.95 -11.73
C GLY A 134 7.07 -5.24 -11.87
N ASN A 135 7.67 -5.72 -10.78
CA ASN A 135 8.45 -6.95 -10.76
C ASN A 135 7.53 -8.16 -10.59
N LEU A 136 7.06 -8.71 -11.69
CA LEU A 136 6.23 -9.92 -11.69
C LEU A 136 6.60 -10.83 -12.85
N ASP A 137 6.23 -12.10 -12.73
CA ASP A 137 6.34 -13.07 -13.81
C ASP A 137 5.10 -12.96 -14.71
N LEU A 138 5.32 -12.75 -16.00
CA LEU A 138 4.22 -12.66 -16.99
C LEU A 138 3.58 -14.02 -17.28
N GLU A 139 4.25 -15.12 -16.94
CA GLU A 139 3.71 -16.48 -17.11
C GLU A 139 2.86 -16.93 -15.89
N ASP A 140 2.94 -16.18 -14.75
CA ASP A 140 2.19 -16.46 -13.52
C ASP A 140 1.31 -15.27 -13.11
N LEU A 141 0.44 -14.86 -14.03
CA LEU A 141 -0.51 -13.78 -13.74
C LEU A 141 -1.71 -14.29 -12.93
N PRO A 142 -2.22 -13.51 -11.97
CA PRO A 142 -3.29 -13.94 -11.06
C PRO A 142 -4.70 -13.96 -11.69
N TRP A 143 -4.83 -13.89 -13.02
CA TRP A 143 -6.10 -13.96 -13.78
C TRP A 143 -6.03 -14.88 -14.97
#